data_d646b43fd2060455bda4e7dab49c09e9
#
_entry.id   d646b43fd2060455bda4e7dab49c09e9
#
_cell.length_a   1.000
_cell.length_b   1.000
_cell.length_c   1.000
_cell.angle_alpha   90.00
_cell.angle_beta   90.00
_cell.angle_gamma   90.00
#
_symmetry.space_group_name_H-M   'P 1'
#
loop_
_entity.id
_entity.type
_entity.pdbx_description
1 polymer ?
#
loop_
_entity_poly.entity_id
_entity_poly.type
_entity_poly.pdbx_seq_one_letter_code
_entity_poly.pdbx_strand_id
1 'polypeptide(L)'
;IYTNKEFDTSLFIENVPIIFTNDKTVKSILVVLEIIESVLTNSFKIAIDYREELCLLFIQSDTKIQENVAKILINYFDDKDLVIILSPFLSNLKKAAKDILKVDNLTSENFDNVIAEKKSIKEIAPITNWDELLFQIGTCIRTKSTIDIELFFEGIIQLQSKIPSDYIKQIKPYTKPLFPKFYESDTLTAFTLFLESWVTKNDEGFSKIDFKYIPFLGKKSKMSFLKLKDKNTLPFISTPTHEPFFVHPKILLERLLQYENCNTKVDLEDLVVACNRILITELDGDYSKGVRNLKGYYSDAIGYLFGVSNKINFTNETLPLWTQITRIKNPNGNFSEFHRSKASNYPSVVNPFNISFNIEKDANKYATWYRLNIDNNWNYTWYNKEKAIRQETIFYNTASIEKASRVDIGSQLSLNPNYIDALICRYIPDTATGNEVGGFEECLYPMQFILDHQLLIYHSGWLYVAVCLLFKKKISRDLASEYINLAITRNENLDDFAKILSKLINDKFAPINRLIEYLDKPYHSKETKHFQFLVLSNCIKNFDKKNLPTNSKKVVQYYKELQNDLKLNIEEEVEKKIIEIKK
;
A
#
# COMPACT_ATOMS: atom_id res chain seq x y z
N ILE A 1 -23.02 -1.18 33.48
CA ILE A 1 -21.88 -0.27 33.35
C ILE A 1 -22.36 1.05 32.73
N TYR A 2 -23.00 1.04 31.56
CA TYR A 2 -23.44 2.24 30.83
C TYR A 2 -24.61 3.01 31.53
N THR A 3 -25.23 2.45 32.53
CA THR A 3 -26.22 3.15 33.38
C THR A 3 -25.59 3.93 34.51
N ASN A 4 -24.28 3.83 34.71
CA ASN A 4 -23.56 4.59 35.71
C ASN A 4 -23.41 6.05 35.23
N LYS A 5 -23.73 7.03 36.06
CA LYS A 5 -23.57 8.46 35.78
C LYS A 5 -22.12 8.89 35.51
N GLU A 6 -21.16 8.09 35.92
CA GLU A 6 -19.72 8.33 35.69
C GLU A 6 -19.19 7.71 34.38
N PHE A 7 -20.07 7.03 33.60
CA PHE A 7 -19.66 6.42 32.33
C PHE A 7 -19.46 7.49 31.26
N ASP A 8 -18.21 7.69 30.86
CA ASP A 8 -17.86 8.61 29.78
C ASP A 8 -18.15 7.94 28.41
N THR A 9 -19.29 8.27 27.83
CA THR A 9 -19.75 7.73 26.55
C THR A 9 -18.83 8.14 25.40
N SER A 10 -18.30 9.37 25.40
CA SER A 10 -17.43 9.86 24.32
C SER A 10 -16.11 9.08 24.33
N LEU A 11 -15.49 8.96 25.48
CA LEU A 11 -14.25 8.19 25.64
C LEU A 11 -14.44 6.71 25.28
N PHE A 12 -15.60 6.13 25.63
CA PHE A 12 -15.93 4.76 25.25
C PHE A 12 -15.98 4.61 23.73
N ILE A 13 -16.76 5.46 23.04
CA ILE A 13 -16.93 5.39 21.58
C ILE A 13 -15.61 5.58 20.84
N GLU A 14 -14.75 6.50 21.28
CA GLU A 14 -13.41 6.71 20.71
C GLU A 14 -12.50 5.48 20.81
N ASN A 15 -12.69 4.64 21.83
CA ASN A 15 -11.84 3.47 22.07
C ASN A 15 -12.43 2.16 21.52
N VAL A 16 -13.67 2.12 21.05
CA VAL A 16 -14.29 0.90 20.53
C VAL A 16 -13.55 0.32 19.32
N PRO A 17 -13.06 1.08 18.33
CA PRO A 17 -12.28 0.53 17.23
C PRO A 17 -11.07 -0.28 17.69
N ILE A 18 -10.44 0.15 18.79
CA ILE A 18 -9.30 -0.55 19.40
C ILE A 18 -9.74 -1.91 19.97
N ILE A 19 -10.92 -1.97 20.58
CA ILE A 19 -11.47 -3.23 21.11
C ILE A 19 -11.78 -4.20 19.98
N PHE A 20 -12.37 -3.74 18.89
CA PHE A 20 -12.69 -4.56 17.74
C PHE A 20 -11.46 -5.16 17.05
N THR A 21 -10.35 -4.46 17.07
CA THR A 21 -9.09 -4.92 16.44
C THR A 21 -8.27 -5.85 17.35
N ASN A 22 -8.34 -5.67 18.66
CA ASN A 22 -7.48 -6.36 19.62
C ASN A 22 -8.15 -7.54 20.33
N ASP A 23 -9.48 -7.51 20.53
CA ASP A 23 -10.19 -8.59 21.21
C ASP A 23 -10.75 -9.59 20.18
N LYS A 24 -10.29 -10.84 20.31
CA LYS A 24 -10.74 -11.96 19.48
C LYS A 24 -11.88 -12.76 20.12
N THR A 25 -12.32 -12.39 21.31
CA THR A 25 -13.37 -13.10 22.02
C THR A 25 -14.76 -12.62 21.61
N VAL A 26 -15.53 -13.52 20.99
CA VAL A 26 -16.92 -13.27 20.58
C VAL A 26 -17.75 -12.63 21.69
N LYS A 27 -17.56 -13.09 22.94
CA LYS A 27 -18.31 -12.60 24.09
C LYS A 27 -18.04 -11.12 24.40
N SER A 28 -16.80 -10.68 24.34
CA SER A 28 -16.44 -9.28 24.61
C SER A 28 -17.01 -8.37 23.52
N ILE A 29 -16.90 -8.77 22.25
CA ILE A 29 -17.45 -8.00 21.13
C ILE A 29 -18.96 -7.85 21.24
N LEU A 30 -19.69 -8.91 21.59
CA LEU A 30 -21.13 -8.85 21.77
C LEU A 30 -21.52 -7.88 22.90
N VAL A 31 -20.80 -7.89 24.03
CA VAL A 31 -21.04 -6.93 25.13
C VAL A 31 -20.79 -5.49 24.66
N VAL A 32 -19.76 -5.25 23.87
CA VAL A 32 -19.47 -3.91 23.34
C VAL A 32 -20.59 -3.48 22.40
N LEU A 33 -21.08 -4.36 21.52
CA LEU A 33 -22.22 -4.06 20.64
C LEU A 33 -23.50 -3.74 21.40
N GLU A 34 -23.80 -4.45 22.50
CA GLU A 34 -24.92 -4.15 23.39
C GLU A 34 -24.80 -2.75 24.02
N ILE A 35 -23.59 -2.34 24.44
CA ILE A 35 -23.34 -1.00 24.97
C ILE A 35 -23.54 0.05 23.88
N ILE A 36 -23.04 -0.17 22.65
CA ILE A 36 -23.22 0.73 21.51
C ILE A 36 -24.70 0.90 21.21
N GLU A 37 -25.45 -0.18 21.12
CA GLU A 37 -26.91 -0.13 20.89
C GLU A 37 -27.64 0.66 21.96
N SER A 38 -27.27 0.48 23.22
CA SER A 38 -27.84 1.26 24.32
C SER A 38 -27.49 2.74 24.25
N VAL A 39 -26.27 3.09 23.87
CA VAL A 39 -25.82 4.47 23.67
C VAL A 39 -26.63 5.14 22.54
N LEU A 40 -26.81 4.45 21.42
CA LEU A 40 -27.60 4.92 20.29
C LEU A 40 -29.09 5.09 20.63
N THR A 41 -29.66 4.16 21.38
CA THR A 41 -31.06 4.22 21.86
C THR A 41 -31.32 5.45 22.73
N ASN A 42 -30.32 5.90 23.49
CA ASN A 42 -30.42 7.10 24.33
C ASN A 42 -30.14 8.42 23.56
N SER A 43 -30.26 8.41 22.24
CA SER A 43 -30.14 9.59 21.36
C SER A 43 -28.74 10.22 21.35
N PHE A 44 -27.70 9.49 21.71
CA PHE A 44 -26.32 9.94 21.53
C PHE A 44 -25.98 9.93 20.04
N LYS A 45 -25.58 11.08 19.49
CA LYS A 45 -25.17 11.18 18.08
C LYS A 45 -23.74 10.68 17.94
N ILE A 46 -23.61 9.49 17.39
CA ILE A 46 -22.32 8.97 16.94
C ILE A 46 -22.03 9.51 15.54
N ALA A 47 -20.77 9.81 15.23
CA ALA A 47 -20.36 10.28 13.92
C ALA A 47 -20.74 9.26 12.83
N ILE A 48 -21.12 9.75 11.64
CA ILE A 48 -21.53 8.92 10.50
C ILE A 48 -20.44 7.91 10.12
N ASP A 49 -19.18 8.31 10.21
CA ASP A 49 -18.01 7.48 9.88
C ASP A 49 -17.87 6.22 10.76
N TYR A 50 -18.55 6.18 11.90
CA TYR A 50 -18.56 5.03 12.79
C TYR A 50 -19.20 3.77 12.18
N ARG A 51 -20.01 3.93 11.14
CA ARG A 51 -20.58 2.83 10.35
C ARG A 51 -19.50 1.95 9.73
N GLU A 52 -18.45 2.57 9.21
CA GLU A 52 -17.31 1.85 8.60
C GLU A 52 -16.62 0.95 9.63
N GLU A 53 -16.41 1.46 10.83
CA GLU A 53 -15.83 0.70 11.94
C GLU A 53 -16.67 -0.51 12.35
N LEU A 54 -18.01 -0.35 12.39
CA LEU A 54 -18.93 -1.45 12.65
C LEU A 54 -18.89 -2.51 11.54
N CYS A 55 -18.78 -2.08 10.28
CA CYS A 55 -18.72 -2.98 9.13
C CYS A 55 -17.47 -3.86 9.12
N LEU A 56 -16.35 -3.43 9.74
CA LEU A 56 -15.16 -4.27 9.90
C LEU A 56 -15.45 -5.59 10.64
N LEU A 57 -16.47 -5.61 11.49
CA LEU A 57 -16.87 -6.82 12.20
C LEU A 57 -17.52 -7.88 11.30
N PHE A 58 -17.93 -7.54 10.06
CA PHE A 58 -18.40 -8.53 9.09
C PHE A 58 -17.29 -9.46 8.59
N ILE A 59 -16.03 -9.10 8.78
CA ILE A 59 -14.88 -9.99 8.52
C ILE A 59 -14.88 -11.19 9.48
N GLN A 60 -15.48 -11.04 10.67
CA GLN A 60 -15.54 -12.12 11.64
C GLN A 60 -16.57 -13.17 11.22
N SER A 61 -16.21 -14.44 11.40
CA SER A 61 -17.05 -15.57 10.98
C SER A 61 -18.22 -15.88 11.93
N ASP A 62 -18.35 -15.20 13.05
CA ASP A 62 -19.40 -15.43 14.03
C ASP A 62 -20.76 -14.83 13.58
N THR A 63 -21.79 -15.67 13.52
CA THR A 63 -23.12 -15.27 13.03
C THR A 63 -23.78 -14.25 13.94
N LYS A 64 -23.63 -14.38 15.27
CA LYS A 64 -24.28 -13.45 16.23
C LYS A 64 -23.68 -12.06 16.18
N ILE A 65 -22.34 -11.96 16.01
CA ILE A 65 -21.70 -10.66 15.81
C ILE A 65 -22.25 -10.00 14.58
N GLN A 66 -22.27 -10.70 13.44
CA GLN A 66 -22.77 -10.13 12.19
C GLN A 66 -24.26 -9.74 12.24
N GLU A 67 -25.10 -10.53 12.91
CA GLU A 67 -26.52 -10.19 13.10
C GLU A 67 -26.70 -8.93 13.94
N ASN A 68 -25.95 -8.77 15.03
CA ASN A 68 -26.06 -7.58 15.88
C ASN A 68 -25.56 -6.32 15.15
N VAL A 69 -24.44 -6.42 14.43
CA VAL A 69 -23.96 -5.32 13.60
C VAL A 69 -24.99 -4.93 12.56
N ALA A 70 -25.57 -5.89 11.84
CA ALA A 70 -26.60 -5.65 10.83
C ALA A 70 -27.84 -4.93 11.41
N LYS A 71 -28.28 -5.33 12.60
CA LYS A 71 -29.40 -4.67 13.31
C LYS A 71 -29.04 -3.22 13.70
N ILE A 72 -27.85 -2.99 14.25
CA ILE A 72 -27.41 -1.64 14.63
C ILE A 72 -27.36 -0.74 13.40
N LEU A 73 -26.81 -1.21 12.28
CA LEU A 73 -26.71 -0.44 11.06
C LEU A 73 -28.09 -0.03 10.52
N ILE A 74 -29.07 -0.95 10.48
CA ILE A 74 -30.41 -0.64 9.96
C ILE A 74 -31.22 0.23 10.91
N ASN A 75 -31.10 0.02 12.22
CA ASN A 75 -31.95 0.71 13.18
C ASN A 75 -31.52 2.14 13.48
N TYR A 76 -30.25 2.46 13.35
CA TYR A 76 -29.68 3.70 13.86
C TYR A 76 -28.94 4.56 12.84
N PHE A 77 -28.73 4.06 11.60
CA PHE A 77 -28.03 4.80 10.56
C PHE A 77 -28.89 4.90 9.29
N ASP A 78 -28.70 5.98 8.53
CA ASP A 78 -29.50 6.25 7.33
C ASP A 78 -29.04 5.36 6.15
N ASP A 79 -30.00 4.90 5.33
CA ASP A 79 -29.81 3.88 4.29
C ASP A 79 -29.01 4.37 3.07
N LYS A 80 -28.85 5.68 2.88
CA LYS A 80 -28.39 6.25 1.60
C LYS A 80 -27.02 5.78 1.14
N ASP A 81 -26.10 5.52 2.08
CA ASP A 81 -24.71 5.13 1.79
C ASP A 81 -24.39 3.71 2.27
N LEU A 82 -25.37 3.00 2.83
CA LEU A 82 -25.14 1.69 3.43
C LEU A 82 -24.64 0.67 2.40
N VAL A 83 -25.12 0.77 1.16
CA VAL A 83 -24.71 -0.08 0.03
C VAL A 83 -23.22 0.09 -0.25
N ILE A 84 -22.72 1.32 -0.21
CA ILE A 84 -21.32 1.68 -0.47
C ILE A 84 -20.42 1.04 0.60
N ILE A 85 -20.79 1.25 1.85
CA ILE A 85 -20.02 0.81 3.02
C ILE A 85 -20.03 -0.72 3.13
N LEU A 86 -21.13 -1.38 2.77
CA LEU A 86 -21.27 -2.83 2.81
C LEU A 86 -20.58 -3.55 1.63
N SER A 87 -20.34 -2.86 0.53
CA SER A 87 -19.75 -3.45 -0.68
C SER A 87 -18.49 -4.29 -0.40
N PRO A 88 -17.49 -3.84 0.38
CA PRO A 88 -16.29 -4.63 0.67
C PRO A 88 -16.56 -5.90 1.48
N PHE A 89 -17.70 -5.96 2.19
CA PHE A 89 -18.00 -7.02 3.16
C PHE A 89 -19.03 -8.03 2.66
N LEU A 90 -19.62 -7.83 1.48
CA LEU A 90 -20.71 -8.67 0.96
C LEU A 90 -20.36 -10.15 0.88
N SER A 91 -19.12 -10.48 0.51
CA SER A 91 -18.63 -11.86 0.45
C SER A 91 -18.49 -12.52 1.83
N ASN A 92 -18.34 -11.73 2.89
CA ASN A 92 -18.15 -12.19 4.26
C ASN A 92 -19.47 -12.31 5.03
N LEU A 93 -20.54 -11.69 4.53
CA LEU A 93 -21.84 -11.71 5.19
C LEU A 93 -22.44 -13.10 5.26
N LYS A 94 -22.83 -13.50 6.46
CA LYS A 94 -23.62 -14.71 6.69
C LYS A 94 -25.07 -14.48 6.26
N LYS A 95 -25.79 -15.56 5.95
CA LYS A 95 -27.18 -15.50 5.47
C LYS A 95 -28.06 -14.64 6.39
N ALA A 96 -27.99 -14.84 7.69
CA ALA A 96 -28.80 -14.08 8.64
C ALA A 96 -28.53 -12.54 8.58
N ALA A 97 -27.27 -12.13 8.44
CA ALA A 97 -26.92 -10.73 8.26
C ALA A 97 -27.40 -10.19 6.91
N LYS A 98 -27.30 -10.98 5.82
CA LYS A 98 -27.83 -10.61 4.50
C LYS A 98 -29.34 -10.40 4.52
N ASP A 99 -30.08 -11.29 5.20
CA ASP A 99 -31.53 -11.21 5.33
C ASP A 99 -31.95 -9.93 6.10
N ILE A 100 -31.21 -9.57 7.17
CA ILE A 100 -31.45 -8.34 7.95
C ILE A 100 -31.16 -7.10 7.11
N LEU A 101 -30.03 -7.07 6.43
CA LEU A 101 -29.58 -5.95 5.60
C LEU A 101 -30.32 -5.86 4.26
N LYS A 102 -31.17 -6.85 3.94
CA LYS A 102 -31.93 -6.94 2.68
C LYS A 102 -31.03 -6.84 1.45
N VAL A 103 -29.86 -7.45 1.52
CA VAL A 103 -28.81 -7.34 0.48
C VAL A 103 -29.32 -7.81 -0.90
N ASP A 104 -30.21 -8.79 -0.94
CA ASP A 104 -30.79 -9.32 -2.19
C ASP A 104 -31.71 -8.30 -2.92
N ASN A 105 -32.14 -7.22 -2.23
CA ASN A 105 -32.91 -6.12 -2.83
C ASN A 105 -31.99 -4.98 -3.33
N LEU A 106 -30.70 -5.04 -3.05
CA LEU A 106 -29.72 -4.10 -3.55
C LEU A 106 -29.36 -4.53 -4.99
N THR A 107 -30.04 -3.92 -5.98
CA THR A 107 -29.84 -4.26 -7.40
C THR A 107 -28.43 -3.92 -7.87
N SER A 108 -27.91 -4.68 -8.85
CA SER A 108 -26.60 -4.48 -9.47
C SER A 108 -26.42 -3.05 -10.02
N GLU A 109 -27.49 -2.38 -10.45
CA GLU A 109 -27.48 -0.99 -10.91
C GLU A 109 -27.05 0.00 -9.81
N ASN A 110 -27.33 -0.29 -8.54
CA ASN A 110 -26.88 0.54 -7.42
C ASN A 110 -25.40 0.32 -7.09
N PHE A 111 -24.82 -0.83 -7.40
CA PHE A 111 -23.40 -1.12 -7.19
C PHE A 111 -22.52 -0.53 -8.30
N ASP A 112 -22.99 -0.53 -9.54
CA ASP A 112 -22.23 -0.03 -10.69
C ASP A 112 -22.13 1.52 -10.70
N ASN A 113 -23.08 2.23 -10.05
CA ASN A 113 -23.08 3.70 -9.95
C ASN A 113 -22.32 4.25 -8.73
N VAL A 114 -21.87 3.38 -7.83
CA VAL A 114 -21.15 3.75 -6.59
C VAL A 114 -19.64 3.87 -6.82
N ILE A 115 -19.22 3.77 -8.08
CA ILE A 115 -17.82 3.68 -8.42
C ILE A 115 -17.22 5.07 -8.59
N ALA A 116 -16.26 5.33 -7.71
CA ALA A 116 -15.26 6.39 -7.81
C ALA A 116 -15.79 7.83 -7.77
N GLU A 117 -16.46 8.24 -6.72
CA GLU A 117 -16.04 9.53 -6.21
C GLU A 117 -14.55 9.41 -5.91
N LYS A 118 -13.74 10.15 -6.68
CA LYS A 118 -12.32 10.33 -6.42
C LYS A 118 -12.25 10.74 -4.94
N LYS A 119 -11.89 9.80 -4.06
CA LYS A 119 -11.74 10.09 -2.62
C LYS A 119 -10.82 11.31 -2.59
N SER A 120 -11.32 12.47 -2.20
CA SER A 120 -10.50 13.67 -2.16
C SER A 120 -9.36 13.36 -1.22
N ILE A 121 -8.12 13.44 -1.73
CA ILE A 121 -6.94 13.15 -0.93
C ILE A 121 -6.90 14.19 0.19
N LYS A 122 -7.04 13.71 1.43
CA LYS A 122 -7.19 14.57 2.60
C LYS A 122 -5.88 15.21 2.97
N GLU A 123 -5.92 16.52 3.25
CA GLU A 123 -4.76 17.24 3.77
C GLU A 123 -4.47 16.80 5.21
N ILE A 124 -3.19 16.61 5.52
CA ILE A 124 -2.71 16.27 6.86
C ILE A 124 -2.57 17.56 7.66
N ALA A 125 -3.30 17.69 8.76
CA ALA A 125 -3.19 18.82 9.65
C ALA A 125 -1.80 18.87 10.32
N PRO A 126 -1.11 20.00 10.31
CA PRO A 126 0.17 20.15 10.99
C PRO A 126 0.00 20.12 12.52
N ILE A 127 1.00 19.62 13.24
CA ILE A 127 1.07 19.70 14.70
C ILE A 127 1.39 21.16 15.09
N THR A 128 0.51 21.79 15.87
CA THR A 128 0.55 23.24 16.13
C THR A 128 0.98 23.63 17.54
N ASN A 129 0.91 22.70 18.48
CA ASN A 129 1.22 22.95 19.88
C ASN A 129 1.87 21.73 20.56
N TRP A 130 2.34 21.93 21.77
CA TRP A 130 3.07 20.93 22.55
C TRP A 130 2.22 19.74 22.98
N ASP A 131 0.96 19.94 23.31
CA ASP A 131 0.08 18.88 23.76
C ASP A 131 -0.24 17.91 22.61
N GLU A 132 -0.50 18.44 21.42
CA GLU A 132 -0.62 17.64 20.19
C GLU A 132 0.65 16.83 19.90
N LEU A 133 1.84 17.43 20.12
CA LEU A 133 3.11 16.74 19.92
C LEU A 133 3.30 15.59 20.93
N LEU A 134 2.93 15.78 22.20
CA LEU A 134 2.95 14.70 23.20
C LEU A 134 1.96 13.59 22.85
N PHE A 135 0.76 13.93 22.40
CA PHE A 135 -0.20 12.96 21.91
C PHE A 135 0.36 12.15 20.73
N GLN A 136 1.05 12.82 19.81
CA GLN A 136 1.69 12.17 18.66
C GLN A 136 2.77 11.17 19.08
N ILE A 137 3.50 11.35 20.20
CA ILE A 137 4.43 10.35 20.73
C ILE A 137 3.67 9.04 21.04
N GLY A 138 2.53 9.14 21.72
CA GLY A 138 1.68 7.99 22.01
C GLY A 138 1.18 7.30 20.74
N THR A 139 0.78 8.08 19.74
CA THR A 139 0.36 7.57 18.43
C THR A 139 1.50 6.83 17.74
N CYS A 140 2.70 7.39 17.65
CA CYS A 140 3.88 6.74 17.05
C CYS A 140 4.20 5.38 17.69
N ILE A 141 4.10 5.30 19.02
CA ILE A 141 4.36 4.06 19.76
C ILE A 141 3.29 2.99 19.45
N ARG A 142 2.04 3.40 19.38
CA ARG A 142 0.90 2.51 19.15
C ARG A 142 0.85 2.01 17.71
N THR A 143 0.93 2.93 16.73
CA THR A 143 0.78 2.62 15.30
C THR A 143 2.03 2.02 14.69
N LYS A 144 3.21 2.41 15.20
CA LYS A 144 4.52 2.12 14.61
C LYS A 144 4.60 2.58 13.15
N SER A 145 3.80 3.58 12.80
CA SER A 145 3.71 4.11 11.43
C SER A 145 4.87 5.05 11.17
N THR A 146 5.53 4.86 10.02
CA THR A 146 6.58 5.78 9.55
C THR A 146 6.04 7.18 9.37
N ILE A 147 4.81 7.30 8.87
CA ILE A 147 4.20 8.61 8.60
C ILE A 147 3.96 9.36 9.91
N ASP A 148 3.41 8.71 10.91
CA ASP A 148 3.21 9.32 12.23
C ASP A 148 4.52 9.81 12.83
N ILE A 149 5.60 9.04 12.65
CA ILE A 149 6.95 9.42 13.12
C ILE A 149 7.51 10.60 12.31
N GLU A 150 7.32 10.62 10.99
CA GLU A 150 7.75 11.73 10.16
C GLU A 150 6.99 13.02 10.49
N LEU A 151 5.68 12.94 10.76
CA LEU A 151 4.87 14.06 11.22
C LEU A 151 5.31 14.57 12.59
N PHE A 152 5.65 13.65 13.51
CA PHE A 152 6.24 14.03 14.78
C PHE A 152 7.57 14.76 14.60
N PHE A 153 8.47 14.27 13.72
CA PHE A 153 9.74 14.94 13.45
C PHE A 153 9.54 16.33 12.86
N GLU A 154 8.59 16.50 11.95
CA GLU A 154 8.24 17.81 11.42
C GLU A 154 7.68 18.73 12.52
N GLY A 155 6.72 18.23 13.31
CA GLY A 155 6.12 18.98 14.40
C GLY A 155 7.13 19.48 15.43
N ILE A 156 8.05 18.62 15.88
CA ILE A 156 9.06 19.02 16.87
C ILE A 156 10.05 20.05 16.31
N ILE A 157 10.40 19.97 15.01
CA ILE A 157 11.27 20.94 14.36
C ILE A 157 10.58 22.31 14.27
N GLN A 158 9.29 22.34 13.93
CA GLN A 158 8.53 23.58 13.83
C GLN A 158 8.25 24.22 15.22
N LEU A 159 8.11 23.39 16.23
CA LEU A 159 7.79 23.81 17.60
C LEU A 159 9.03 24.09 18.48
N GLN A 160 10.24 24.10 17.93
CA GLN A 160 11.49 24.26 18.73
C GLN A 160 11.46 25.41 19.72
N SER A 161 10.91 26.57 19.33
CA SER A 161 10.81 27.75 20.19
C SER A 161 9.72 27.65 21.27
N LYS A 162 8.84 26.66 21.18
CA LYS A 162 7.69 26.44 22.07
C LYS A 162 7.88 25.23 22.98
N ILE A 163 9.06 24.58 22.94
CA ILE A 163 9.35 23.42 23.78
C ILE A 163 9.41 23.85 25.25
N PRO A 164 8.61 23.28 26.17
CA PRO A 164 8.64 23.59 27.58
C PRO A 164 9.99 23.28 28.22
N SER A 165 10.39 24.04 29.23
CA SER A 165 11.67 23.82 29.92
C SER A 165 11.75 22.46 30.63
N ASP A 166 10.61 21.88 31.02
CA ASP A 166 10.48 20.59 31.69
C ASP A 166 10.15 19.43 30.73
N TYR A 167 10.33 19.61 29.42
CA TYR A 167 10.00 18.61 28.39
C TYR A 167 10.61 17.23 28.66
N ILE A 168 11.82 17.18 29.23
CA ILE A 168 12.48 15.92 29.58
C ILE A 168 11.64 15.11 30.57
N LYS A 169 11.05 15.80 31.59
CA LYS A 169 10.18 15.16 32.58
C LYS A 169 8.92 14.60 31.91
N GLN A 170 8.37 15.33 30.97
CA GLN A 170 7.14 14.94 30.26
C GLN A 170 7.38 13.80 29.29
N ILE A 171 8.53 13.74 28.60
CA ILE A 171 8.86 12.69 27.63
C ILE A 171 9.39 11.40 28.27
N LYS A 172 10.07 11.50 29.42
CA LYS A 172 10.70 10.37 30.11
C LYS A 172 9.78 9.14 30.30
N PRO A 173 8.48 9.27 30.59
CA PRO A 173 7.58 8.13 30.67
C PRO A 173 7.49 7.31 29.39
N TYR A 174 7.62 7.94 28.23
CA TYR A 174 7.55 7.32 26.90
C TYR A 174 8.85 6.63 26.50
N THR A 175 9.99 6.96 27.12
CA THR A 175 11.27 6.34 26.77
C THR A 175 11.55 5.06 27.56
N LYS A 176 11.04 4.93 28.79
CA LYS A 176 11.31 3.79 29.69
C LYS A 176 10.82 2.41 29.22
N PRO A 177 9.62 2.28 28.61
CA PRO A 177 9.09 0.97 28.23
C PRO A 177 9.73 0.38 26.97
N LEU A 178 10.50 1.15 26.23
CA LEU A 178 10.91 0.83 24.86
C LEU A 178 12.28 0.14 24.78
N PHE A 179 13.08 0.22 25.85
CA PHE A 179 14.46 -0.21 25.86
C PHE A 179 14.78 -1.71 25.80
N PRO A 180 13.90 -2.66 26.17
CA PRO A 180 14.28 -4.07 26.12
C PRO A 180 13.94 -4.79 24.81
N LYS A 181 13.23 -4.16 23.83
CA LYS A 181 12.64 -4.89 22.71
C LYS A 181 13.14 -4.42 21.33
N PHE A 182 14.45 -4.38 21.17
CA PHE A 182 15.13 -4.01 19.92
C PHE A 182 14.82 -4.87 18.68
N TYR A 183 13.95 -5.88 18.78
CA TYR A 183 13.74 -6.85 17.71
C TYR A 183 12.34 -6.81 17.06
N GLU A 184 11.44 -5.93 17.51
CA GLU A 184 10.07 -5.96 17.00
C GLU A 184 9.84 -5.13 15.73
N SER A 185 10.54 -4.00 15.56
CA SER A 185 10.39 -3.10 14.42
C SER A 185 11.54 -2.12 14.33
N ASP A 186 12.16 -2.01 13.15
CA ASP A 186 13.16 -0.98 12.88
C ASP A 186 12.54 0.42 12.95
N THR A 187 11.28 0.58 12.54
CA THR A 187 10.52 1.84 12.60
C THR A 187 10.43 2.37 14.03
N LEU A 188 10.01 1.51 14.96
CA LEU A 188 9.94 1.90 16.38
C LEU A 188 11.34 2.17 16.96
N THR A 189 12.34 1.39 16.56
CA THR A 189 13.74 1.58 16.99
C THR A 189 14.26 2.95 16.55
N ALA A 190 13.99 3.39 15.32
CA ALA A 190 14.40 4.70 14.83
C ALA A 190 13.76 5.84 15.64
N PHE A 191 12.49 5.71 15.99
CA PHE A 191 11.78 6.69 16.80
C PHE A 191 12.28 6.76 18.24
N THR A 192 12.45 5.60 18.88
CA THR A 192 12.90 5.55 20.28
C THR A 192 14.32 6.04 20.45
N LEU A 193 15.19 5.74 19.48
CA LEU A 193 16.56 6.24 19.45
C LEU A 193 16.60 7.78 19.34
N PHE A 194 15.69 8.37 18.55
CA PHE A 194 15.52 9.83 18.52
C PHE A 194 15.14 10.37 19.91
N LEU A 195 14.09 9.80 20.54
CA LEU A 195 13.63 10.27 21.85
C LEU A 195 14.72 10.14 22.90
N GLU A 196 15.46 9.03 22.92
CA GLU A 196 16.58 8.85 23.83
C GLU A 196 17.68 9.88 23.61
N SER A 197 18.10 10.04 22.35
CA SER A 197 19.13 11.01 21.98
C SER A 197 18.74 12.43 22.36
N TRP A 198 17.46 12.77 22.17
CA TRP A 198 16.94 14.09 22.53
C TRP A 198 16.93 14.33 24.05
N VAL A 199 16.51 13.33 24.84
CA VAL A 199 16.49 13.41 26.32
C VAL A 199 17.89 13.43 26.89
N THR A 200 18.80 12.60 26.36
CA THR A 200 20.20 12.48 26.87
C THR A 200 21.15 13.50 26.25
N LYS A 201 20.72 14.19 25.18
CA LYS A 201 21.57 15.08 24.36
C LYS A 201 22.80 14.39 23.78
N ASN A 202 22.69 13.10 23.49
CA ASN A 202 23.77 12.25 22.98
C ASN A 202 23.31 11.52 21.71
N ASP A 203 24.12 11.52 20.65
CA ASP A 203 23.83 10.92 19.35
C ASP A 203 24.63 9.63 19.06
N GLU A 204 25.44 9.15 20.01
CA GLU A 204 26.26 7.95 19.80
C GLU A 204 25.46 6.70 19.44
N GLY A 205 24.20 6.61 19.88
CA GLY A 205 23.30 5.51 19.57
C GLY A 205 23.09 5.32 18.08
N PHE A 206 23.03 6.39 17.30
CA PHE A 206 22.81 6.32 15.84
C PHE A 206 23.95 5.65 15.07
N SER A 207 25.15 5.60 15.62
CA SER A 207 26.29 4.92 14.99
C SER A 207 26.32 3.42 15.27
N LYS A 208 25.54 2.95 16.25
CA LYS A 208 25.52 1.57 16.72
C LYS A 208 24.45 0.71 16.06
N ILE A 209 23.45 1.35 15.41
CA ILE A 209 22.30 0.66 14.82
C ILE A 209 22.36 0.77 13.30
N ASP A 210 22.22 -0.37 12.62
CA ASP A 210 22.10 -0.44 11.17
C ASP A 210 20.62 -0.64 10.81
N PHE A 211 19.97 0.41 10.30
CA PHE A 211 18.57 0.40 9.88
C PHE A 211 18.43 -0.22 8.47
N LYS A 212 18.79 -1.50 8.33
CA LYS A 212 18.86 -2.15 7.02
C LYS A 212 17.53 -2.26 6.26
N TYR A 213 16.41 -2.26 6.96
CA TYR A 213 15.08 -2.34 6.36
C TYR A 213 14.44 -0.97 6.09
N ILE A 214 14.83 0.05 6.86
CA ILE A 214 14.28 1.40 6.78
C ILE A 214 15.39 2.47 6.89
N PRO A 215 16.44 2.38 6.07
CA PRO A 215 17.62 3.26 6.21
C PRO A 215 17.26 4.75 6.10
N PHE A 216 16.25 5.11 5.30
CA PHE A 216 15.78 6.49 5.17
C PHE A 216 15.23 7.03 6.50
N LEU A 217 14.35 6.29 7.18
CA LEU A 217 13.79 6.74 8.46
C LEU A 217 14.87 6.82 9.54
N GLY A 218 15.81 5.88 9.58
CA GLY A 218 16.95 5.92 10.48
C GLY A 218 17.81 7.18 10.28
N LYS A 219 18.09 7.55 9.01
CA LYS A 219 18.77 8.81 8.67
C LYS A 219 17.93 10.02 9.09
N LYS A 220 16.63 10.03 8.80
CA LYS A 220 15.72 11.14 9.13
C LYS A 220 15.63 11.36 10.64
N SER A 221 15.61 10.27 11.42
CA SER A 221 15.68 10.29 12.88
C SER A 221 16.94 11.03 13.39
N LYS A 222 18.11 10.65 12.87
CA LYS A 222 19.38 11.33 13.18
C LYS A 222 19.37 12.81 12.77
N MET A 223 18.89 13.09 11.55
CA MET A 223 18.80 14.48 11.04
C MET A 223 17.86 15.33 11.89
N SER A 224 16.74 14.76 12.38
CA SER A 224 15.83 15.48 13.30
C SER A 224 16.53 15.88 14.59
N PHE A 225 17.31 14.98 15.17
CA PHE A 225 18.11 15.30 16.35
C PHE A 225 19.12 16.42 16.06
N LEU A 226 19.84 16.36 14.94
CA LEU A 226 20.82 17.39 14.56
C LEU A 226 20.14 18.75 14.30
N LYS A 227 18.99 18.78 13.63
CA LYS A 227 18.21 20.01 13.42
C LYS A 227 17.81 20.66 14.75
N LEU A 228 17.39 19.87 15.74
CA LEU A 228 17.09 20.40 17.10
C LEU A 228 18.35 20.94 17.78
N LYS A 229 19.47 20.24 17.70
CA LYS A 229 20.75 20.65 18.27
C LYS A 229 21.24 21.99 17.66
N ASP A 230 21.10 22.12 16.35
CA ASP A 230 21.56 23.30 15.59
C ASP A 230 20.49 24.41 15.51
N LYS A 231 19.35 24.25 16.16
CA LYS A 231 18.18 25.14 16.09
C LYS A 231 17.72 25.43 14.66
N ASN A 232 17.84 24.46 13.78
CA ASN A 232 17.41 24.55 12.40
C ASN A 232 15.92 24.22 12.29
N THR A 233 15.10 25.21 11.87
CA THR A 233 13.65 25.11 11.74
C THR A 233 13.18 24.79 10.32
N LEU A 234 14.09 24.60 9.36
CA LEU A 234 13.70 24.25 8.00
C LEU A 234 12.98 22.88 7.97
N PRO A 235 11.84 22.78 7.27
CA PRO A 235 11.08 21.54 7.19
C PRO A 235 11.87 20.43 6.50
N PHE A 236 11.49 19.18 6.71
CA PHE A 236 11.87 18.11 5.79
C PHE A 236 11.10 18.24 4.48
N ILE A 237 11.80 18.11 3.35
CA ILE A 237 11.16 18.22 2.02
C ILE A 237 10.15 17.09 1.81
N SER A 238 10.48 15.86 2.27
CA SER A 238 9.70 14.65 2.05
C SER A 238 8.55 14.43 3.04
N THR A 239 8.42 15.21 4.11
CA THR A 239 7.33 14.98 5.07
C THR A 239 5.98 15.09 4.38
N PRO A 240 5.09 14.09 4.50
CA PRO A 240 3.79 14.09 3.84
C PRO A 240 2.94 15.30 4.22
N THR A 241 2.17 15.77 3.25
CA THR A 241 1.20 16.87 3.41
C THR A 241 -0.23 16.40 3.16
N HIS A 242 -0.39 15.26 2.54
CA HIS A 242 -1.68 14.65 2.20
C HIS A 242 -1.65 13.14 2.48
N GLU A 243 -2.78 12.63 2.94
CA GLU A 243 -2.93 11.21 3.22
C GLU A 243 -2.79 10.37 1.94
N PRO A 244 -2.25 9.15 2.05
CA PRO A 244 -1.62 8.60 3.24
C PRO A 244 -0.16 9.04 3.42
N PHE A 245 0.53 9.49 2.36
CA PHE A 245 1.96 9.84 2.40
C PHE A 245 2.41 10.73 1.24
N PHE A 246 1.49 11.43 0.61
CA PHE A 246 1.80 12.29 -0.53
C PHE A 246 2.28 13.67 -0.12
N VAL A 247 3.08 14.28 -1.01
CA VAL A 247 3.54 15.67 -0.90
C VAL A 247 2.87 16.49 -2.01
N HIS A 248 2.13 17.52 -1.61
CA HIS A 248 1.48 18.41 -2.58
C HIS A 248 2.52 19.24 -3.36
N PRO A 249 2.39 19.37 -4.71
CA PRO A 249 3.34 20.09 -5.55
C PRO A 249 3.66 21.51 -5.07
N LYS A 250 2.65 22.27 -4.67
CA LYS A 250 2.82 23.63 -4.14
C LYS A 250 3.70 23.64 -2.88
N ILE A 251 3.45 22.73 -1.93
CA ILE A 251 4.21 22.65 -0.67
C ILE A 251 5.66 22.23 -0.94
N LEU A 252 5.87 21.31 -1.89
CA LEU A 252 7.23 20.94 -2.33
C LEU A 252 8.01 22.18 -2.78
N LEU A 253 7.43 23.02 -3.65
CA LEU A 253 8.07 24.24 -4.13
C LEU A 253 8.30 25.25 -3.00
N GLU A 254 7.34 25.45 -2.10
CA GLU A 254 7.46 26.35 -0.96
C GLU A 254 8.62 25.92 -0.04
N ARG A 255 8.74 24.62 0.25
CA ARG A 255 9.85 24.08 1.06
C ARG A 255 11.20 24.31 0.38
N LEU A 256 11.31 24.05 -0.91
CA LEU A 256 12.54 24.26 -1.67
C LEU A 256 12.95 25.73 -1.66
N LEU A 257 12.01 26.65 -1.85
CA LEU A 257 12.28 28.11 -1.78
C LEU A 257 12.71 28.55 -0.37
N GLN A 258 12.19 27.93 0.70
CA GLN A 258 12.65 28.21 2.06
C GLN A 258 14.13 27.86 2.25
N TYR A 259 14.57 26.69 1.73
CA TYR A 259 15.98 26.31 1.77
C TYR A 259 16.87 27.27 0.99
N GLU A 260 16.45 27.70 -0.20
CA GLU A 260 17.20 28.68 -1.00
C GLU A 260 17.30 30.05 -0.32
N ASN A 261 16.20 30.55 0.25
CA ASN A 261 16.17 31.81 0.97
C ASN A 261 17.08 31.78 2.21
N CYS A 262 17.27 30.65 2.84
CA CYS A 262 18.18 30.44 3.96
C CYS A 262 19.61 30.07 3.50
N ASN A 263 19.88 30.02 2.20
CA ASN A 263 21.15 29.57 1.63
C ASN A 263 21.60 28.21 2.20
N THR A 264 20.66 27.30 2.41
CA THR A 264 20.90 25.98 3.00
C THR A 264 20.79 24.91 1.91
N LYS A 265 21.77 23.99 1.85
CA LYS A 265 21.74 22.89 0.89
C LYS A 265 20.62 21.90 1.24
N VAL A 266 19.81 21.55 0.25
CA VAL A 266 18.80 20.49 0.35
C VAL A 266 19.49 19.14 0.43
N ASP A 267 19.04 18.24 1.32
CA ASP A 267 19.50 16.84 1.33
C ASP A 267 18.91 16.11 0.12
N LEU A 268 19.77 15.48 -0.68
CA LEU A 268 19.37 14.84 -1.93
C LEU A 268 18.41 13.67 -1.69
N GLU A 269 18.61 12.88 -0.63
CA GLU A 269 17.78 11.72 -0.33
C GLU A 269 16.37 12.16 0.11
N ASP A 270 16.29 13.20 0.95
CA ASP A 270 15.02 13.78 1.37
C ASP A 270 14.25 14.34 0.16
N LEU A 271 14.95 14.98 -0.79
CA LEU A 271 14.36 15.49 -2.03
C LEU A 271 13.91 14.37 -2.96
N VAL A 272 14.68 13.30 -3.11
CA VAL A 272 14.31 12.14 -3.93
C VAL A 272 13.02 11.51 -3.39
N VAL A 273 12.92 11.31 -2.08
CA VAL A 273 11.71 10.76 -1.47
C VAL A 273 10.53 11.73 -1.60
N ALA A 274 10.77 13.04 -1.48
CA ALA A 274 9.72 14.04 -1.70
C ALA A 274 9.15 13.98 -3.13
N CYS A 275 10.02 13.87 -4.13
CA CYS A 275 9.60 13.71 -5.53
C CYS A 275 8.88 12.38 -5.77
N ASN A 276 9.35 11.30 -5.15
CA ASN A 276 8.69 9.99 -5.21
C ASN A 276 7.27 10.02 -4.62
N ARG A 277 7.05 10.87 -3.62
CA ARG A 277 5.76 11.07 -2.94
C ARG A 277 4.91 12.17 -3.56
N ILE A 278 5.33 12.77 -4.67
CA ILE A 278 4.55 13.87 -5.26
C ILE A 278 3.13 13.44 -5.58
N LEU A 279 2.16 14.28 -5.29
CA LEU A 279 0.78 14.06 -5.66
C LEU A 279 0.61 14.33 -7.15
N ILE A 280 0.73 13.28 -7.98
CA ILE A 280 0.77 13.38 -9.44
C ILE A 280 -0.51 14.02 -9.98
N THR A 281 -1.66 13.76 -9.37
CA THR A 281 -2.95 14.30 -9.81
C THR A 281 -3.06 15.81 -9.71
N GLU A 282 -2.16 16.45 -8.97
CA GLU A 282 -2.11 17.90 -8.76
C GLU A 282 -0.95 18.57 -9.52
N LEU A 283 -0.21 17.81 -10.35
CA LEU A 283 0.90 18.36 -11.13
C LEU A 283 0.45 19.27 -12.29
N ASP A 284 -0.80 19.18 -12.72
CA ASP A 284 -1.35 19.97 -13.82
C ASP A 284 -1.64 21.44 -13.44
N GLY A 285 -1.42 21.82 -12.18
CA GLY A 285 -1.53 23.19 -11.70
C GLY A 285 -0.50 24.13 -12.31
N ASP A 286 -0.77 25.44 -12.33
CA ASP A 286 0.20 26.46 -12.81
C ASP A 286 1.30 26.71 -11.76
N TYR A 287 2.33 25.91 -11.82
CA TYR A 287 3.53 26.02 -10.97
C TYR A 287 4.72 26.67 -11.68
N SER A 288 4.58 27.04 -12.93
CA SER A 288 5.67 27.49 -13.79
C SER A 288 6.48 28.65 -13.20
N LYS A 289 5.81 29.62 -12.55
CA LYS A 289 6.46 30.74 -11.88
C LYS A 289 7.31 30.28 -10.68
N GLY A 290 6.77 29.41 -9.85
CA GLY A 290 7.50 28.85 -8.68
C GLY A 290 8.73 28.08 -9.09
N VAL A 291 8.59 27.21 -10.10
CA VAL A 291 9.69 26.40 -10.65
C VAL A 291 10.81 27.26 -11.23
N ARG A 292 10.48 28.32 -12.00
CA ARG A 292 11.49 29.22 -12.59
C ARG A 292 12.27 30.02 -11.56
N ASN A 293 11.75 30.16 -10.35
CA ASN A 293 12.45 30.86 -9.27
C ASN A 293 13.49 29.99 -8.57
N LEU A 294 13.45 28.67 -8.78
CA LEU A 294 14.42 27.75 -8.19
C LEU A 294 15.80 27.88 -8.86
N LYS A 295 16.85 27.96 -8.04
CA LYS A 295 18.25 28.13 -8.46
C LYS A 295 19.14 26.99 -7.97
N GLY A 296 18.65 26.11 -7.10
CA GLY A 296 19.40 24.98 -6.55
C GLY A 296 19.82 23.97 -7.63
N TYR A 297 20.75 23.09 -7.28
CA TYR A 297 21.27 22.03 -8.16
C TYR A 297 20.19 21.09 -8.73
N TYR A 298 18.99 21.12 -8.18
CA TYR A 298 17.82 20.31 -8.53
C TYR A 298 16.85 21.04 -9.48
N SER A 299 17.07 22.30 -9.79
CA SER A 299 16.09 23.15 -10.51
C SER A 299 15.68 22.56 -11.86
N ASP A 300 16.64 22.03 -12.65
CA ASP A 300 16.34 21.39 -13.95
C ASP A 300 15.47 20.14 -13.78
N ALA A 301 15.75 19.30 -12.78
CA ALA A 301 15.01 18.09 -12.51
C ALA A 301 13.58 18.38 -12.04
N ILE A 302 13.42 19.37 -11.17
CA ILE A 302 12.10 19.86 -10.74
C ILE A 302 11.36 20.50 -11.93
N GLY A 303 12.06 21.26 -12.77
CA GLY A 303 11.50 21.80 -14.01
C GLY A 303 10.94 20.71 -14.94
N TYR A 304 11.64 19.58 -15.04
CA TYR A 304 11.17 18.41 -15.79
C TYR A 304 9.96 17.75 -15.11
N LEU A 305 9.99 17.56 -13.77
CA LEU A 305 8.88 16.98 -13.03
C LEU A 305 7.57 17.75 -13.25
N PHE A 306 7.65 19.08 -13.19
CA PHE A 306 6.50 19.98 -13.36
C PHE A 306 6.17 20.32 -14.84
N GLY A 307 6.82 19.69 -15.80
CA GLY A 307 6.53 19.90 -17.22
C GLY A 307 7.00 21.24 -17.80
N VAL A 308 7.79 22.02 -17.07
CA VAL A 308 8.39 23.28 -17.54
C VAL A 308 9.52 23.01 -18.53
N SER A 309 10.18 21.85 -18.43
CA SER A 309 11.22 21.37 -19.33
C SER A 309 10.98 19.91 -19.71
N ASN A 310 11.35 19.52 -20.95
CA ASN A 310 11.29 18.14 -21.41
C ASN A 310 12.69 17.51 -21.60
N LYS A 311 13.75 18.25 -21.27
CA LYS A 311 15.12 17.75 -21.42
C LYS A 311 15.59 17.09 -20.15
N ILE A 312 16.16 15.89 -20.29
CA ILE A 312 16.90 15.19 -19.23
C ILE A 312 18.35 15.72 -19.27
N ASN A 313 18.75 16.40 -18.21
CA ASN A 313 20.09 16.98 -18.07
C ASN A 313 20.62 16.73 -16.66
N PHE A 314 21.44 15.70 -16.49
CA PHE A 314 21.93 15.27 -15.19
C PHE A 314 23.43 15.39 -15.05
N THR A 315 23.86 15.60 -13.82
CA THR A 315 25.23 15.42 -13.34
C THR A 315 25.32 14.14 -12.50
N ASN A 316 26.51 13.72 -12.12
CA ASN A 316 26.65 12.58 -11.19
C ASN A 316 25.94 12.84 -9.84
N GLU A 317 25.89 14.08 -9.40
CA GLU A 317 25.21 14.45 -8.16
C GLU A 317 23.69 14.35 -8.30
N THR A 318 23.13 14.80 -9.42
CA THR A 318 21.67 14.85 -9.63
C THR A 318 21.11 13.58 -10.27
N LEU A 319 21.96 12.66 -10.69
CA LEU A 319 21.55 11.41 -11.36
C LEU A 319 20.47 10.63 -10.57
N PRO A 320 20.56 10.41 -9.25
CA PRO A 320 19.52 9.70 -8.50
C PRO A 320 18.16 10.39 -8.59
N LEU A 321 18.14 11.72 -8.49
CA LEU A 321 16.91 12.50 -8.60
C LEU A 321 16.27 12.36 -9.98
N TRP A 322 17.06 12.48 -11.04
CA TRP A 322 16.60 12.35 -12.41
C TRP A 322 16.02 10.97 -12.71
N THR A 323 16.67 9.92 -12.23
CA THR A 323 16.19 8.54 -12.46
C THR A 323 14.84 8.29 -11.83
N GLN A 324 14.58 8.86 -10.66
CA GLN A 324 13.28 8.71 -9.99
C GLN A 324 12.20 9.56 -10.69
N ILE A 325 12.48 10.82 -10.95
CA ILE A 325 11.53 11.73 -11.59
C ILE A 325 11.10 11.22 -12.98
N THR A 326 12.04 10.76 -13.79
CA THR A 326 11.72 10.21 -15.12
C THR A 326 10.83 8.98 -15.02
N ARG A 327 11.11 8.08 -14.06
CA ARG A 327 10.31 6.87 -13.83
C ARG A 327 8.91 7.19 -13.35
N ILE A 328 8.74 8.16 -12.45
CA ILE A 328 7.43 8.61 -11.96
C ILE A 328 6.60 9.21 -13.09
N LYS A 329 7.20 10.07 -13.92
CA LYS A 329 6.49 10.68 -15.06
C LYS A 329 6.13 9.68 -16.16
N ASN A 330 6.98 8.70 -16.39
CA ASN A 330 6.75 7.67 -17.39
C ASN A 330 7.15 6.29 -16.83
N PRO A 331 6.26 5.63 -16.11
CA PRO A 331 6.54 4.34 -15.45
C PRO A 331 6.99 3.25 -16.42
N ASN A 332 6.53 3.27 -17.66
CA ASN A 332 6.88 2.31 -18.72
C ASN A 332 7.96 2.83 -19.67
N GLY A 333 8.57 3.99 -19.36
CA GLY A 333 9.57 4.62 -20.21
C GLY A 333 10.88 3.84 -20.27
N ASN A 334 11.54 3.94 -21.44
CA ASN A 334 12.91 3.53 -21.64
C ASN A 334 13.78 4.79 -21.72
N PHE A 335 14.77 4.89 -20.83
CA PHE A 335 15.61 6.08 -20.65
C PHE A 335 17.04 5.79 -21.09
N SER A 336 17.26 5.79 -22.40
CA SER A 336 18.58 5.53 -23.00
C SER A 336 19.66 6.52 -22.54
N GLU A 337 19.27 7.70 -22.08
CA GLU A 337 20.15 8.74 -21.53
C GLU A 337 20.97 8.23 -20.34
N PHE A 338 20.44 7.29 -19.58
CA PHE A 338 21.11 6.74 -18.39
C PHE A 338 22.06 5.56 -18.70
N HIS A 339 22.08 5.02 -19.94
CA HIS A 339 22.88 3.83 -20.29
C HIS A 339 24.39 4.01 -20.05
N ARG A 340 24.91 5.23 -20.18
CA ARG A 340 26.33 5.55 -19.98
C ARG A 340 26.63 6.13 -18.60
N SER A 341 25.74 5.96 -17.66
CA SER A 341 25.87 6.47 -16.30
C SER A 341 25.93 5.32 -15.28
N LYS A 342 26.22 5.64 -14.02
CA LYS A 342 26.15 4.70 -12.90
C LYS A 342 24.78 4.07 -12.74
N ALA A 343 23.71 4.73 -13.21
CA ALA A 343 22.35 4.22 -13.16
C ALA A 343 22.16 2.95 -13.99
N SER A 344 23.00 2.67 -14.98
CA SER A 344 22.97 1.43 -15.76
C SER A 344 23.22 0.17 -14.92
N ASN A 345 23.81 0.30 -13.74
CA ASN A 345 23.96 -0.79 -12.77
C ASN A 345 22.61 -1.19 -12.14
N TYR A 346 21.58 -0.39 -12.36
CA TYR A 346 20.23 -0.58 -11.82
C TYR A 346 19.23 -0.65 -12.98
N PRO A 347 19.00 -1.83 -13.57
CA PRO A 347 18.19 -1.98 -14.79
C PRO A 347 16.79 -1.38 -14.72
N SER A 348 16.15 -1.41 -13.53
CA SER A 348 14.81 -0.82 -13.32
C SER A 348 14.76 0.68 -13.54
N VAL A 349 15.90 1.34 -13.47
CA VAL A 349 16.01 2.78 -13.66
C VAL A 349 16.00 3.11 -15.14
N VAL A 350 16.70 2.32 -15.94
CA VAL A 350 16.92 2.56 -17.37
C VAL A 350 15.77 2.04 -18.20
N ASN A 351 15.38 0.79 -17.99
CA ASN A 351 14.34 0.11 -18.74
C ASN A 351 13.05 -0.01 -17.94
N PRO A 352 11.89 -0.19 -18.59
CA PRO A 352 10.68 -0.61 -17.92
C PRO A 352 10.94 -1.85 -17.07
N PHE A 353 10.29 -1.92 -15.91
CA PHE A 353 10.45 -3.04 -15.00
C PHE A 353 9.69 -4.28 -15.50
N ASN A 354 10.15 -4.86 -16.60
CA ASN A 354 9.58 -6.08 -17.16
C ASN A 354 10.28 -7.29 -16.55
N ILE A 355 9.51 -8.14 -15.88
CA ILE A 355 9.99 -9.40 -15.32
C ILE A 355 9.57 -10.53 -16.25
N SER A 356 10.55 -11.26 -16.79
CA SER A 356 10.29 -12.60 -17.30
C SER A 356 10.35 -13.59 -16.14
N PHE A 357 9.49 -14.58 -16.17
CA PHE A 357 9.43 -15.61 -15.13
C PHE A 357 9.15 -16.98 -15.73
N ASN A 358 9.67 -18.00 -15.05
CA ASN A 358 9.30 -19.39 -15.29
C ASN A 358 8.88 -20.04 -13.97
N ILE A 359 8.21 -21.18 -14.09
CA ILE A 359 7.71 -21.93 -12.95
C ILE A 359 8.39 -23.28 -12.95
N GLU A 360 9.07 -23.60 -11.86
CA GLU A 360 9.66 -24.90 -11.62
C GLU A 360 8.92 -25.61 -10.49
N LYS A 361 8.61 -26.87 -10.73
CA LYS A 361 8.05 -27.72 -9.71
C LYS A 361 9.20 -28.29 -8.87
N ASP A 362 9.20 -28.01 -7.60
CA ASP A 362 10.15 -28.54 -6.63
C ASP A 362 9.43 -29.42 -5.62
N ALA A 363 10.09 -30.42 -5.08
CA ALA A 363 9.50 -31.35 -4.14
C ALA A 363 10.52 -31.93 -3.18
N ASN A 364 10.09 -32.13 -1.94
CA ASN A 364 10.82 -32.96 -0.98
C ASN A 364 9.90 -34.09 -0.46
N LYS A 365 10.37 -34.88 0.50
CA LYS A 365 9.59 -35.99 1.06
C LYS A 365 8.31 -35.56 1.80
N TYR A 366 8.15 -34.27 2.09
CA TYR A 366 7.03 -33.74 2.88
C TYR A 366 6.04 -32.93 2.05
N ALA A 367 6.49 -32.24 0.99
CA ALA A 367 5.67 -31.33 0.23
C ALA A 367 6.20 -31.14 -1.21
N THR A 368 5.27 -30.77 -2.08
CA THR A 368 5.57 -30.26 -3.43
C THR A 368 5.21 -28.78 -3.45
N TRP A 369 6.09 -27.96 -4.01
CA TRP A 369 5.80 -26.53 -4.19
C TRP A 369 6.23 -26.06 -5.59
N TYR A 370 5.75 -24.90 -5.96
CA TYR A 370 6.13 -24.27 -7.20
C TYR A 370 7.07 -23.11 -6.88
N ARG A 371 8.27 -23.14 -7.46
CA ARG A 371 9.21 -22.04 -7.40
C ARG A 371 8.96 -21.15 -8.60
N LEU A 372 8.62 -19.89 -8.35
CA LEU A 372 8.58 -18.87 -9.37
C LEU A 372 9.95 -18.25 -9.49
N ASN A 373 10.66 -18.63 -10.55
CA ASN A 373 11.96 -18.03 -10.86
C ASN A 373 11.71 -16.80 -11.70
N ILE A 374 12.10 -15.67 -11.17
CA ILE A 374 12.12 -14.40 -11.89
C ILE A 374 13.46 -14.35 -12.63
N ASP A 375 13.39 -14.12 -13.95
CA ASP A 375 14.59 -14.03 -14.78
C ASP A 375 15.34 -12.76 -14.42
N ASN A 376 16.43 -12.99 -13.69
CA ASN A 376 17.19 -11.96 -13.02
C ASN A 376 18.37 -11.51 -13.87
N ASN A 377 18.15 -10.65 -14.84
CA ASN A 377 19.14 -9.61 -15.15
C ASN A 377 19.31 -8.60 -13.98
N TRP A 378 18.57 -8.81 -12.94
CA TRP A 378 18.61 -8.16 -11.65
C TRP A 378 19.59 -8.97 -10.83
N ASN A 379 20.87 -8.57 -10.83
CA ASN A 379 21.88 -9.16 -9.94
C ASN A 379 21.36 -9.11 -8.51
N TYR A 380 20.60 -10.13 -8.17
CA TYR A 380 20.04 -10.41 -6.86
C TYR A 380 21.19 -10.94 -6.02
N THR A 381 22.14 -10.07 -5.76
CA THR A 381 23.23 -10.43 -4.88
C THR A 381 22.72 -10.34 -3.46
N TRP A 382 22.06 -11.39 -3.02
CA TRP A 382 21.82 -11.71 -1.61
C TRP A 382 23.10 -11.52 -0.77
N TYR A 383 24.24 -11.40 -1.41
CA TYR A 383 25.57 -11.43 -0.81
C TYR A 383 26.34 -10.12 -0.90
N ASN A 384 25.88 -9.10 -1.58
CA ASN A 384 26.56 -7.81 -1.55
C ASN A 384 26.22 -7.07 -0.27
N LYS A 385 26.95 -7.43 0.79
CA LYS A 385 26.90 -6.84 2.13
C LYS A 385 27.49 -5.43 2.20
N GLU A 386 27.81 -4.80 1.09
CA GLU A 386 28.42 -3.48 1.10
C GLU A 386 27.38 -2.42 1.49
N LYS A 387 27.66 -1.75 2.61
CA LYS A 387 26.81 -0.68 3.17
C LYS A 387 26.51 0.44 2.17
N ALA A 388 27.43 0.71 1.24
CA ALA A 388 27.27 1.69 0.17
C ALA A 388 26.15 1.32 -0.81
N ILE A 389 26.01 0.05 -1.17
CA ILE A 389 24.96 -0.42 -2.09
C ILE A 389 23.58 -0.26 -1.47
N ARG A 390 23.42 -0.49 -0.17
CA ARG A 390 22.14 -0.32 0.53
C ARG A 390 21.68 1.15 0.55
N GLN A 391 22.60 2.09 0.70
CA GLN A 391 22.26 3.51 0.64
C GLN A 391 21.85 3.95 -0.76
N GLU A 392 22.54 3.45 -1.79
CA GLU A 392 22.19 3.76 -3.18
C GLU A 392 20.87 3.14 -3.63
N THR A 393 20.42 2.04 -3.03
CA THR A 393 19.15 1.38 -3.40
C THR A 393 17.93 2.24 -3.15
N ILE A 394 17.95 3.11 -2.13
CA ILE A 394 16.87 4.05 -1.87
C ILE A 394 16.78 5.05 -3.01
N PHE A 395 17.91 5.57 -3.48
CA PHE A 395 17.96 6.51 -4.58
C PHE A 395 17.45 5.93 -5.89
N TYR A 396 17.68 4.65 -6.13
CA TYR A 396 17.33 4.02 -7.39
C TYR A 396 16.08 3.14 -7.30
N ASN A 397 15.43 3.10 -6.12
CA ASN A 397 14.24 2.27 -5.89
C ASN A 397 14.40 0.87 -6.49
N THR A 398 15.48 0.19 -6.10
CA THR A 398 15.86 -1.10 -6.66
C THR A 398 15.39 -2.25 -5.79
N ALA A 399 15.24 -3.43 -6.38
CA ALA A 399 14.92 -4.66 -5.67
C ALA A 399 15.99 -5.15 -4.68
N SER A 400 17.09 -4.41 -4.51
CA SER A 400 18.19 -4.77 -3.62
C SER A 400 17.99 -4.35 -2.15
N ILE A 401 16.97 -3.59 -1.82
CA ILE A 401 16.56 -3.35 -0.42
C ILE A 401 16.12 -4.68 0.18
N GLU A 402 16.56 -4.99 1.40
CA GLU A 402 16.11 -6.18 2.09
C GLU A 402 14.60 -6.13 2.36
N LYS A 403 13.95 -7.29 2.29
CA LYS A 403 12.52 -7.41 2.54
C LYS A 403 12.21 -7.03 3.99
N ALA A 404 11.33 -6.07 4.18
CA ALA A 404 10.92 -5.62 5.50
C ALA A 404 10.05 -6.66 6.22
N SER A 405 10.04 -6.57 7.56
CA SER A 405 9.06 -7.24 8.39
C SER A 405 7.65 -6.67 8.15
N ARG A 406 6.63 -7.36 8.66
CA ARG A 406 5.23 -6.89 8.58
C ARG A 406 5.05 -5.43 8.99
N VAL A 407 5.71 -5.04 10.07
CA VAL A 407 5.54 -3.69 10.65
C VAL A 407 6.22 -2.62 9.80
N ASP A 408 7.30 -3.00 9.11
CA ASP A 408 8.15 -2.02 8.40
C ASP A 408 7.85 -1.95 6.89
N ILE A 409 6.97 -2.82 6.37
CA ILE A 409 6.66 -2.86 4.94
C ILE A 409 6.05 -1.55 4.43
N GLY A 410 5.16 -0.95 5.22
CA GLY A 410 4.58 0.35 4.92
C GLY A 410 5.64 1.44 4.80
N SER A 411 6.69 1.36 5.64
CA SER A 411 7.84 2.26 5.58
C SER A 411 8.56 2.18 4.23
N GLN A 412 8.78 0.97 3.72
CA GLN A 412 9.42 0.78 2.42
C GLN A 412 8.55 1.26 1.27
N LEU A 413 7.28 0.84 1.24
CA LEU A 413 6.36 1.17 0.13
C LEU A 413 6.03 2.66 0.09
N SER A 414 5.98 3.34 1.23
CA SER A 414 5.74 4.78 1.30
C SER A 414 6.89 5.65 0.76
N LEU A 415 8.08 5.08 0.52
CA LEU A 415 9.21 5.83 -0.03
C LEU A 415 9.04 6.18 -1.51
N ASN A 416 8.29 5.36 -2.25
CA ASN A 416 7.99 5.64 -3.65
C ASN A 416 6.59 5.11 -4.01
N PRO A 417 5.53 5.73 -3.49
CA PRO A 417 4.15 5.27 -3.71
C PRO A 417 3.70 5.38 -5.17
N ASN A 418 4.37 6.21 -5.95
CA ASN A 418 4.08 6.37 -7.37
C ASN A 418 4.74 5.31 -8.27
N TYR A 419 5.69 4.53 -7.73
CA TYR A 419 6.33 3.43 -8.45
C TYR A 419 6.88 2.37 -7.50
N ILE A 420 6.01 1.50 -7.01
CA ILE A 420 6.35 0.48 -5.99
C ILE A 420 6.88 -0.83 -6.59
N ASP A 421 6.81 -1.01 -7.89
CA ASP A 421 7.05 -2.28 -8.58
C ASP A 421 8.41 -2.91 -8.27
N ALA A 422 9.47 -2.09 -8.22
CA ALA A 422 10.80 -2.57 -7.87
C ALA A 422 10.90 -3.15 -6.46
N LEU A 423 10.12 -2.60 -5.51
CA LEU A 423 10.04 -3.12 -4.14
C LEU A 423 9.15 -4.36 -4.06
N ILE A 424 8.02 -4.34 -4.74
CA ILE A 424 7.05 -5.44 -4.74
C ILE A 424 7.64 -6.73 -5.32
N CYS A 425 8.49 -6.65 -6.34
CA CYS A 425 9.08 -7.85 -6.92
C CYS A 425 9.86 -8.71 -5.91
N ARG A 426 10.32 -8.12 -4.80
CA ARG A 426 10.97 -8.83 -3.69
C ARG A 426 10.07 -9.85 -2.99
N TYR A 427 8.78 -9.57 -2.98
CA TYR A 427 7.79 -10.38 -2.28
C TYR A 427 7.25 -11.51 -3.15
N ILE A 428 7.44 -11.46 -4.48
CA ILE A 428 6.86 -12.42 -5.42
C ILE A 428 7.37 -13.85 -5.19
N PRO A 429 8.69 -14.14 -5.11
CA PRO A 429 9.19 -15.50 -4.93
C PRO A 429 8.74 -16.11 -3.60
N ASP A 430 8.78 -15.32 -2.52
CA ASP A 430 8.37 -15.79 -1.20
C ASP A 430 6.86 -16.05 -1.12
N THR A 431 6.07 -15.17 -1.75
CA THR A 431 4.62 -15.35 -1.85
C THR A 431 4.28 -16.60 -2.67
N ALA A 432 4.96 -16.81 -3.79
CA ALA A 432 4.79 -18.00 -4.60
C ALA A 432 5.15 -19.29 -3.84
N THR A 433 6.27 -19.29 -3.10
CA THR A 433 6.69 -20.44 -2.27
C THR A 433 5.71 -20.66 -1.12
N GLY A 434 5.28 -19.60 -0.43
CA GLY A 434 4.32 -19.66 0.68
C GLY A 434 2.95 -20.19 0.27
N ASN A 435 2.63 -20.14 -1.02
CA ASN A 435 1.40 -20.65 -1.58
C ASN A 435 1.15 -22.13 -1.23
N GLU A 436 2.17 -22.98 -1.28
CA GLU A 436 2.02 -24.43 -1.04
C GLU A 436 2.38 -24.84 0.40
N VAL A 437 3.38 -24.21 0.97
CA VAL A 437 3.91 -24.58 2.29
C VAL A 437 3.04 -24.03 3.44
N GLY A 438 2.19 -23.06 3.18
CA GLY A 438 1.14 -22.62 4.14
C GLY A 438 1.65 -21.70 5.25
N GLY A 439 2.76 -21.00 5.10
CA GLY A 439 3.48 -20.33 6.19
C GLY A 439 3.64 -18.85 6.06
N PHE A 440 3.67 -18.14 5.09
CA PHE A 440 4.14 -16.74 5.05
C PHE A 440 2.98 -15.75 4.88
N GLU A 441 2.20 -15.53 5.94
CA GLU A 441 1.18 -14.45 5.96
C GLU A 441 1.82 -13.09 5.69
N GLU A 442 3.04 -12.88 6.15
CA GLU A 442 3.81 -11.67 5.95
C GLU A 442 3.96 -11.27 4.47
N CYS A 443 3.99 -12.26 3.57
CA CYS A 443 4.06 -11.99 2.14
C CYS A 443 2.76 -11.38 1.56
N LEU A 444 1.68 -11.34 2.32
CA LEU A 444 0.38 -10.77 1.92
C LEU A 444 0.20 -9.31 2.37
N TYR A 445 1.03 -8.83 3.28
CA TYR A 445 0.91 -7.43 3.73
C TYR A 445 1.11 -6.39 2.63
N PRO A 446 2.01 -6.58 1.64
CA PRO A 446 2.05 -5.66 0.53
C PRO A 446 0.74 -5.57 -0.22
N MET A 447 -0.01 -6.69 -0.38
CA MET A 447 -1.30 -6.68 -1.07
C MET A 447 -2.33 -5.84 -0.31
N GLN A 448 -2.40 -6.00 1.01
CA GLN A 448 -3.25 -5.19 1.86
C GLN A 448 -2.87 -3.71 1.75
N PHE A 449 -1.58 -3.38 1.87
CA PHE A 449 -1.10 -2.00 1.78
C PHE A 449 -1.40 -1.35 0.43
N ILE A 450 -1.22 -2.08 -0.67
CA ILE A 450 -1.53 -1.62 -2.03
C ILE A 450 -3.02 -1.31 -2.18
N LEU A 451 -3.88 -2.17 -1.65
CA LEU A 451 -5.33 -2.01 -1.69
C LEU A 451 -5.79 -0.86 -0.80
N ASP A 452 -5.38 -0.82 0.47
CA ASP A 452 -5.79 0.20 1.44
C ASP A 452 -5.44 1.62 0.99
N HIS A 453 -4.29 1.75 0.34
CA HIS A 453 -3.82 3.04 -0.16
C HIS A 453 -4.06 3.23 -1.65
N GLN A 454 -4.72 2.27 -2.29
CA GLN A 454 -5.09 2.31 -3.69
C GLN A 454 -3.90 2.67 -4.61
N LEU A 455 -2.72 2.12 -4.34
CA LEU A 455 -1.50 2.42 -5.09
C LEU A 455 -1.57 1.91 -6.53
N LEU A 456 -0.97 2.65 -7.45
CA LEU A 456 -0.78 2.19 -8.82
C LEU A 456 0.33 1.15 -8.87
N ILE A 457 0.13 0.11 -9.69
CA ILE A 457 1.12 -0.92 -9.97
C ILE A 457 1.29 -1.09 -11.47
N TYR A 458 2.41 -1.67 -11.85
CA TYR A 458 2.77 -1.91 -13.22
C TYR A 458 3.09 -3.40 -13.42
N HIS A 459 4.02 -3.74 -14.28
CA HIS A 459 4.23 -5.12 -14.71
C HIS A 459 4.54 -6.12 -13.57
N SER A 460 5.51 -5.80 -12.69
CA SER A 460 5.85 -6.70 -11.57
C SER A 460 4.78 -6.71 -10.48
N GLY A 461 4.13 -5.58 -10.27
CA GLY A 461 2.98 -5.49 -9.38
C GLY A 461 1.85 -6.40 -9.85
N TRP A 462 1.57 -6.43 -11.15
CA TRP A 462 0.57 -7.34 -11.71
C TRP A 462 0.93 -8.82 -11.56
N LEU A 463 2.22 -9.18 -11.68
CA LEU A 463 2.66 -10.54 -11.37
C LEU A 463 2.42 -10.88 -9.89
N TYR A 464 2.69 -9.94 -8.99
CA TYR A 464 2.41 -10.12 -7.56
C TYR A 464 0.91 -10.31 -7.28
N VAL A 465 0.05 -9.48 -7.87
CA VAL A 465 -1.42 -9.62 -7.76
C VAL A 465 -1.90 -10.95 -8.31
N ALA A 466 -1.35 -11.42 -9.44
CA ALA A 466 -1.69 -12.72 -10.02
C ALA A 466 -1.32 -13.89 -9.08
N VAL A 467 -0.14 -13.82 -8.46
CA VAL A 467 0.29 -14.81 -7.46
C VAL A 467 -0.65 -14.78 -6.24
N CYS A 468 -1.04 -13.60 -5.76
CA CYS A 468 -1.99 -13.43 -4.67
C CYS A 468 -3.39 -13.96 -5.02
N LEU A 469 -3.88 -13.71 -6.25
CA LEU A 469 -5.17 -14.22 -6.73
C LEU A 469 -5.20 -15.75 -6.81
N LEU A 470 -4.06 -16.35 -7.07
CA LEU A 470 -3.92 -17.82 -7.16
C LEU A 470 -3.41 -18.45 -5.85
N PHE A 471 -3.32 -17.68 -4.76
CA PHE A 471 -2.81 -18.15 -3.48
C PHE A 471 -3.76 -19.14 -2.80
N LYS A 472 -3.21 -20.05 -1.97
CA LYS A 472 -3.99 -21.09 -1.28
C LYS A 472 -4.99 -20.51 -0.28
N LYS A 473 -4.62 -19.47 0.47
CA LYS A 473 -5.51 -18.82 1.43
C LYS A 473 -6.51 -17.90 0.74
N LYS A 474 -7.78 -18.04 1.10
CA LYS A 474 -8.88 -17.27 0.50
C LYS A 474 -8.70 -15.75 0.69
N ILE A 475 -8.25 -15.32 1.86
CA ILE A 475 -8.06 -13.88 2.14
C ILE A 475 -7.13 -13.19 1.12
N SER A 476 -6.07 -13.87 0.69
CA SER A 476 -5.19 -13.32 -0.35
C SER A 476 -5.91 -13.16 -1.69
N ARG A 477 -6.73 -14.15 -2.06
CA ARG A 477 -7.51 -14.12 -3.29
C ARG A 477 -8.59 -13.04 -3.25
N ASP A 478 -9.17 -12.81 -2.09
CA ASP A 478 -10.17 -11.77 -1.88
C ASP A 478 -9.54 -10.38 -2.05
N LEU A 479 -8.43 -10.08 -1.38
CA LEU A 479 -7.69 -8.83 -1.53
C LEU A 479 -7.26 -8.56 -2.99
N ALA A 480 -6.71 -9.58 -3.65
CA ALA A 480 -6.31 -9.46 -5.05
C ALA A 480 -7.52 -9.19 -5.97
N SER A 481 -8.66 -9.85 -5.71
CA SER A 481 -9.89 -9.64 -6.48
C SER A 481 -10.43 -8.22 -6.31
N GLU A 482 -10.40 -7.68 -5.11
CA GLU A 482 -10.81 -6.30 -4.82
C GLU A 482 -9.92 -5.30 -5.55
N TYR A 483 -8.60 -5.53 -5.54
CA TYR A 483 -7.68 -4.66 -6.26
C TYR A 483 -7.88 -4.72 -7.78
N ILE A 484 -8.15 -5.90 -8.36
CA ILE A 484 -8.47 -6.05 -9.78
C ILE A 484 -9.74 -5.25 -10.11
N ASN A 485 -10.76 -5.35 -9.28
CA ASN A 485 -12.00 -4.59 -9.49
C ASN A 485 -11.75 -3.07 -9.41
N LEU A 486 -10.93 -2.62 -8.46
CA LEU A 486 -10.50 -1.23 -8.36
C LEU A 486 -9.77 -0.75 -9.63
N ALA A 487 -8.87 -1.55 -10.18
CA ALA A 487 -8.13 -1.22 -11.40
C ALA A 487 -9.05 -1.15 -12.63
N ILE A 488 -10.01 -2.07 -12.73
CA ILE A 488 -11.06 -2.04 -13.78
C ILE A 488 -11.85 -0.73 -13.68
N THR A 489 -12.24 -0.36 -12.50
CA THR A 489 -12.97 0.88 -12.22
C THR A 489 -12.21 2.13 -12.64
N ARG A 490 -10.87 2.10 -12.51
CA ARG A 490 -9.98 3.18 -12.96
C ARG A 490 -9.70 3.15 -14.46
N ASN A 491 -10.32 2.22 -15.21
CA ASN A 491 -10.03 1.99 -16.63
C ASN A 491 -8.54 1.73 -16.91
N GLU A 492 -7.85 1.02 -16.01
CA GLU A 492 -6.46 0.62 -16.22
C GLU A 492 -6.38 -0.43 -17.35
N ASN A 493 -5.32 -0.38 -18.17
CA ASN A 493 -5.09 -1.43 -19.16
C ASN A 493 -4.59 -2.71 -18.47
N LEU A 494 -5.40 -3.76 -18.51
CA LEU A 494 -5.13 -5.05 -17.90
C LEU A 494 -4.66 -6.14 -18.87
N ASP A 495 -4.30 -5.80 -20.10
CA ASP A 495 -3.89 -6.78 -21.14
C ASP A 495 -2.67 -7.60 -20.68
N ASP A 496 -1.66 -6.94 -20.12
CA ASP A 496 -0.47 -7.63 -19.62
C ASP A 496 -0.77 -8.47 -18.38
N PHE A 497 -1.65 -8.01 -17.51
CA PHE A 497 -2.12 -8.79 -16.38
C PHE A 497 -2.85 -10.05 -16.83
N ALA A 498 -3.74 -9.97 -17.83
CA ALA A 498 -4.42 -11.11 -18.38
C ALA A 498 -3.45 -12.15 -18.97
N LYS A 499 -2.38 -11.71 -19.65
CA LYS A 499 -1.30 -12.59 -20.15
C LYS A 499 -0.54 -13.27 -19.01
N ILE A 500 -0.16 -12.51 -17.98
CA ILE A 500 0.54 -13.03 -16.79
C ILE A 500 -0.30 -14.11 -16.10
N LEU A 501 -1.57 -13.80 -15.82
CA LEU A 501 -2.49 -14.71 -15.14
C LEU A 501 -2.72 -15.97 -15.94
N SER A 502 -2.94 -15.86 -17.25
CA SER A 502 -3.12 -17.02 -18.14
C SER A 502 -1.87 -17.90 -18.19
N LYS A 503 -0.66 -17.30 -18.20
CA LYS A 503 0.59 -18.05 -18.14
C LYS A 503 0.72 -18.85 -16.85
N LEU A 504 0.43 -18.24 -15.68
CA LEU A 504 0.47 -18.93 -14.39
C LEU A 504 -0.50 -20.13 -14.36
N ILE A 505 -1.69 -19.99 -14.95
CA ILE A 505 -2.67 -21.07 -15.05
C ILE A 505 -2.18 -22.19 -15.98
N ASN A 506 -1.64 -21.85 -17.15
CA ASN A 506 -1.17 -22.80 -18.14
C ASN A 506 0.07 -23.58 -17.66
N ASP A 507 0.96 -22.90 -16.96
CA ASP A 507 2.13 -23.50 -16.32
C ASP A 507 1.78 -24.27 -15.03
N LYS A 508 0.49 -24.38 -14.70
CA LYS A 508 -0.05 -25.11 -13.53
C LYS A 508 0.48 -24.61 -12.18
N PHE A 509 0.80 -23.32 -12.08
CA PHE A 509 1.22 -22.70 -10.81
C PHE A 509 0.20 -22.96 -9.69
N ALA A 510 -1.08 -22.95 -10.01
CA ALA A 510 -2.16 -23.23 -9.08
C ALA A 510 -3.33 -23.97 -9.74
N PRO A 511 -4.20 -24.63 -8.95
CA PRO A 511 -5.44 -25.22 -9.47
C PRO A 511 -6.33 -24.16 -10.12
N ILE A 512 -6.91 -24.45 -11.28
CA ILE A 512 -7.85 -23.57 -12.00
C ILE A 512 -9.04 -23.14 -11.12
N ASN A 513 -9.43 -23.94 -10.16
CA ASN A 513 -10.53 -23.61 -9.25
C ASN A 513 -10.33 -22.27 -8.53
N ARG A 514 -9.09 -21.84 -8.32
CA ARG A 514 -8.81 -20.53 -7.69
C ARG A 514 -9.12 -19.36 -8.64
N LEU A 515 -8.91 -19.55 -9.94
CA LEU A 515 -9.38 -18.60 -10.94
C LEU A 515 -10.91 -18.62 -11.03
N ILE A 516 -11.54 -19.80 -10.98
CA ILE A 516 -12.99 -19.94 -11.02
C ILE A 516 -13.64 -19.23 -9.83
N GLU A 517 -13.06 -19.31 -8.64
CA GLU A 517 -13.56 -18.55 -7.48
C GLU A 517 -13.57 -17.01 -7.73
N TYR A 518 -12.63 -16.50 -8.51
CA TYR A 518 -12.65 -15.09 -8.92
C TYR A 518 -13.77 -14.82 -9.95
N LEU A 519 -13.98 -15.73 -10.92
CA LEU A 519 -15.03 -15.58 -11.92
C LEU A 519 -16.44 -15.64 -11.30
N ASP A 520 -16.60 -16.39 -10.22
CA ASP A 520 -17.87 -16.56 -9.47
C ASP A 520 -18.16 -15.39 -8.52
N LYS A 521 -17.25 -14.39 -8.40
CA LYS A 521 -17.51 -13.22 -7.56
C LYS A 521 -18.59 -12.33 -8.17
N PRO A 522 -19.35 -11.58 -7.35
CA PRO A 522 -20.48 -10.76 -7.81
C PRO A 522 -20.04 -9.45 -8.49
N TYR A 523 -18.95 -9.49 -9.24
CA TYR A 523 -18.51 -8.38 -10.07
C TYR A 523 -19.08 -8.55 -11.47
N HIS A 524 -20.16 -7.82 -11.80
CA HIS A 524 -20.92 -8.03 -13.02
C HIS A 524 -20.89 -6.86 -13.99
N SER A 525 -20.01 -5.87 -13.76
CA SER A 525 -19.85 -4.77 -14.69
C SER A 525 -19.44 -5.28 -16.08
N LYS A 526 -19.77 -4.55 -17.12
CA LYS A 526 -19.41 -4.90 -18.49
C LYS A 526 -17.90 -4.96 -18.65
N GLU A 527 -17.17 -4.07 -18.00
CA GLU A 527 -15.71 -3.97 -17.99
C GLU A 527 -15.10 -5.19 -17.30
N THR A 528 -15.65 -5.61 -16.16
CA THR A 528 -15.20 -6.85 -15.48
C THR A 528 -15.42 -8.08 -16.34
N LYS A 529 -16.58 -8.20 -16.99
CA LYS A 529 -16.86 -9.31 -17.92
C LYS A 529 -15.92 -9.30 -19.12
N HIS A 530 -15.57 -8.13 -19.66
CA HIS A 530 -14.57 -8.02 -20.73
C HIS A 530 -13.19 -8.47 -20.27
N PHE A 531 -12.74 -8.04 -19.09
CA PHE A 531 -11.47 -8.49 -18.53
C PHE A 531 -11.47 -10.02 -18.30
N GLN A 532 -12.51 -10.57 -17.69
CA GLN A 532 -12.65 -12.00 -17.49
C GLN A 532 -12.61 -12.76 -18.82
N PHE A 533 -13.32 -12.27 -19.84
CA PHE A 533 -13.29 -12.84 -21.19
C PHE A 533 -11.89 -12.84 -21.80
N LEU A 534 -11.13 -11.75 -21.64
CA LEU A 534 -9.75 -11.63 -22.09
C LEU A 534 -8.83 -12.65 -21.41
N VAL A 535 -8.94 -12.82 -20.08
CA VAL A 535 -8.18 -13.81 -19.32
C VAL A 535 -8.46 -15.22 -19.82
N LEU A 536 -9.74 -15.56 -19.96
CA LEU A 536 -10.14 -16.91 -20.42
C LEU A 536 -9.73 -17.18 -21.87
N SER A 537 -9.83 -16.16 -22.75
CA SER A 537 -9.33 -16.25 -24.13
C SER A 537 -7.83 -16.58 -24.15
N ASN A 538 -7.03 -15.86 -23.39
CA ASN A 538 -5.60 -16.11 -23.28
C ASN A 538 -5.28 -17.50 -22.68
N CYS A 539 -6.04 -17.95 -21.68
CA CYS A 539 -5.88 -19.30 -21.15
C CYS A 539 -6.12 -20.37 -22.24
N ILE A 540 -7.23 -20.25 -22.98
CA ILE A 540 -7.62 -21.23 -24.00
C ILE A 540 -6.63 -21.27 -25.16
N LYS A 541 -6.17 -20.11 -25.66
CA LYS A 541 -5.17 -20.03 -26.74
C LYS A 541 -3.89 -20.81 -26.39
N ASN A 542 -3.47 -20.75 -25.14
CA ASN A 542 -2.22 -21.33 -24.69
C ASN A 542 -2.36 -22.71 -24.04
N PHE A 543 -3.54 -23.35 -24.03
CA PHE A 543 -3.70 -24.70 -23.52
C PHE A 543 -2.96 -25.71 -24.39
N ASP A 544 -2.11 -26.52 -23.75
CA ASP A 544 -1.49 -27.67 -24.40
C ASP A 544 -2.41 -28.90 -24.29
N LYS A 545 -2.86 -29.42 -25.45
CA LYS A 545 -3.72 -30.59 -25.51
C LYS A 545 -3.15 -31.81 -24.77
N LYS A 546 -1.83 -31.98 -24.78
CA LYS A 546 -1.17 -33.13 -24.14
C LYS A 546 -1.08 -32.96 -22.62
N ASN A 547 -1.24 -31.74 -22.12
CA ASN A 547 -1.02 -31.41 -20.71
C ASN A 547 -2.05 -30.42 -20.17
N LEU A 548 -3.34 -30.64 -20.49
CA LEU A 548 -4.42 -29.78 -20.06
C LEU A 548 -4.49 -29.69 -18.53
N PRO A 549 -4.66 -28.46 -17.97
CA PRO A 549 -4.94 -28.31 -16.55
C PRO A 549 -6.28 -28.95 -16.16
N THR A 550 -6.37 -29.49 -14.96
CA THR A 550 -7.63 -30.02 -14.43
C THR A 550 -8.71 -28.94 -14.44
N ASN A 551 -9.94 -29.26 -14.86
CA ASN A 551 -11.08 -28.35 -15.02
C ASN A 551 -10.95 -27.32 -16.17
N SER A 552 -10.09 -27.54 -17.16
CA SER A 552 -10.03 -26.71 -18.38
C SER A 552 -11.37 -26.63 -19.12
N LYS A 553 -12.23 -27.68 -19.03
CA LYS A 553 -13.59 -27.67 -19.59
C LYS A 553 -14.48 -26.58 -18.96
N LYS A 554 -14.31 -26.28 -17.66
CA LYS A 554 -15.03 -25.20 -17.00
C LYS A 554 -14.59 -23.83 -17.55
N VAL A 555 -13.29 -23.64 -17.81
CA VAL A 555 -12.77 -22.42 -18.44
C VAL A 555 -13.46 -22.17 -19.80
N VAL A 556 -13.60 -23.22 -20.61
CA VAL A 556 -14.31 -23.13 -21.90
C VAL A 556 -15.80 -22.80 -21.71
N GLN A 557 -16.43 -23.35 -20.66
CA GLN A 557 -17.82 -23.04 -20.34
C GLN A 557 -18.00 -21.56 -20.00
N TYR A 558 -17.23 -21.03 -19.03
CA TYR A 558 -17.27 -19.62 -18.64
C TYR A 558 -16.97 -18.69 -19.82
N TYR A 559 -15.99 -19.04 -20.64
CA TYR A 559 -15.68 -18.27 -21.84
C TYR A 559 -16.91 -18.12 -22.76
N LYS A 560 -17.65 -19.22 -22.99
CA LYS A 560 -18.85 -19.19 -23.84
C LYS A 560 -20.00 -18.41 -23.22
N GLU A 561 -20.19 -18.52 -21.90
CA GLU A 561 -21.18 -17.75 -21.16
C GLU A 561 -20.89 -16.25 -21.30
N LEU A 562 -19.66 -15.82 -21.05
CA LEU A 562 -19.25 -14.41 -21.20
C LEU A 562 -19.32 -13.94 -22.65
N GLN A 563 -18.97 -14.79 -23.60
CA GLN A 563 -19.10 -14.47 -25.04
C GLN A 563 -20.54 -14.15 -25.41
N ASN A 564 -21.49 -14.98 -24.96
CA ASN A 564 -22.91 -14.77 -25.22
C ASN A 564 -23.42 -13.50 -24.55
N ASP A 565 -23.06 -13.27 -23.28
CA ASP A 565 -23.45 -12.10 -22.51
C ASP A 565 -22.96 -10.80 -23.17
N LEU A 566 -21.71 -10.79 -23.59
CA LEU A 566 -21.06 -9.63 -24.21
C LEU A 566 -21.33 -9.49 -25.72
N LYS A 567 -21.95 -10.50 -26.33
CA LYS A 567 -22.22 -10.58 -27.78
C LYS A 567 -20.96 -10.41 -28.63
N LEU A 568 -19.86 -11.04 -28.20
CA LEU A 568 -18.57 -10.97 -28.88
C LEU A 568 -18.40 -12.09 -29.91
N ASN A 569 -17.64 -11.83 -30.97
CA ASN A 569 -17.23 -12.85 -31.92
C ASN A 569 -16.12 -13.73 -31.31
N ILE A 570 -16.15 -15.03 -31.60
CA ILE A 570 -15.04 -15.94 -31.23
C ILE A 570 -13.87 -15.66 -32.16
N GLU A 571 -12.70 -15.50 -31.60
CA GLU A 571 -11.47 -15.50 -32.38
C GLU A 571 -11.21 -16.90 -32.97
N GLU A 572 -10.85 -16.97 -34.24
CA GLU A 572 -10.65 -18.24 -34.97
C GLU A 572 -9.66 -19.19 -34.24
N GLU A 573 -8.61 -18.62 -33.66
CA GLU A 573 -7.61 -19.37 -32.90
C GLU A 573 -8.21 -20.01 -31.64
N VAL A 574 -9.03 -19.27 -30.89
CA VAL A 574 -9.72 -19.78 -29.68
C VAL A 574 -10.73 -20.88 -30.06
N GLU A 575 -11.45 -20.71 -31.17
CA GLU A 575 -12.42 -21.70 -31.64
C GLU A 575 -11.73 -23.02 -31.99
N LYS A 576 -10.63 -22.98 -32.73
CA LYS A 576 -9.82 -24.16 -33.05
C LYS A 576 -9.38 -24.89 -31.77
N LYS A 577 -8.89 -24.13 -30.77
CA LYS A 577 -8.46 -24.68 -29.48
C LYS A 577 -9.62 -25.29 -28.68
N ILE A 578 -10.79 -24.70 -28.68
CA ILE A 578 -12.00 -25.25 -28.04
C ILE A 578 -12.38 -26.59 -28.65
N ILE A 579 -12.31 -26.73 -29.97
CA ILE A 579 -12.58 -27.99 -30.68
C ILE A 579 -11.55 -29.06 -30.29
N GLU A 580 -10.27 -28.68 -30.17
CA GLU A 580 -9.20 -29.60 -29.73
C GLU A 580 -9.39 -30.10 -28.29
N ILE A 581 -9.83 -29.23 -27.37
CA ILE A 581 -10.07 -29.57 -25.95
C ILE A 581 -11.29 -30.50 -25.78
N LYS A 582 -12.28 -30.40 -26.68
CA LYS A 582 -13.49 -31.24 -26.63
C LYS A 582 -13.28 -32.65 -27.17
N LYS A 583 -12.32 -32.83 -28.08
CA LYS A 583 -11.89 -34.14 -28.61
C LYS A 583 -10.96 -34.84 -27.61
#